data_02c3c3da1a582071ac1cd7f3fa9ae0df
#
_entry.id   02c3c3da1a582071ac1cd7f3fa9ae0df
#
_cell.length_a   1.000
_cell.length_b   1.000
_cell.length_c   1.000
_cell.angle_alpha   90.00
_cell.angle_beta   90.00
_cell.angle_gamma   90.00
#
_symmetry.space_group_name_H-M   'P 1'
#
loop_
_entity.id
_entity.type
_entity.pdbx_description
1 polymer ?
#
loop_
_entity_poly.entity_id
_entity_poly.type
_entity_poly.pdbx_seq_one_letter_code
_entity_poly.pdbx_strand_id
1 'polypeptide(L)'
;MERNKVSFLNPQTGEPLSLQEIDEMFMRRCLQLAKNGRQNAKPNPMVGAVIVSEEGRIIGEGYHVRCGEGHAEVNAFASVKPEDEHLLSQATIYVSLEPCSHYGKTPPCADLIVRKGVKRCVCGCVDPFAKVQGRGIQKIREAGIEVTVGVLEAECLELIKRFITFNTHQRPYVILKWAQTANGFLDNNYQGMAISSPFTKMLSHKLRAENDAILVGRITDERDHSQLNVRDWSGKDPMRLVIDRHHPCFEGLDFSKGKEEVLKQMMQYLYNNKVQSLIVEGGTITHQAFLDAGLWDEIRVETSLSTDVENVVTAGTSAPKLPHNIRLVSHEAYDGNIINTYERQ
;
A
#
# COMPACT_ATOMS: atom_id res chain seq x y z
N MET A 1 40.78 6.89 23.66
CA MET A 1 39.83 5.79 23.83
C MET A 1 39.23 5.51 22.48
N GLU A 2 39.61 4.43 21.82
CA GLU A 2 38.98 3.96 20.59
C GLU A 2 37.54 3.61 20.96
N ARG A 3 36.59 4.38 20.43
CA ARG A 3 35.17 4.07 20.57
C ARG A 3 34.93 2.80 19.75
N ASN A 4 34.45 1.74 20.38
CA ASN A 4 34.06 0.51 19.72
C ASN A 4 32.99 0.85 18.66
N LYS A 5 33.39 0.95 17.38
CA LYS A 5 32.43 0.95 16.27
C LYS A 5 31.65 -0.35 16.37
N VAL A 6 30.34 -0.28 16.40
CA VAL A 6 29.49 -1.46 16.32
C VAL A 6 29.76 -2.11 14.98
N SER A 7 30.42 -3.26 15.00
CA SER A 7 30.57 -4.09 13.80
C SER A 7 29.27 -4.84 13.62
N PHE A 8 28.47 -4.46 12.62
CA PHE A 8 27.32 -5.27 12.22
C PHE A 8 27.86 -6.54 11.55
N LEU A 9 27.56 -7.68 12.14
CA LEU A 9 28.00 -8.98 11.63
C LEU A 9 26.82 -9.68 10.96
N ASN A 10 27.10 -10.33 9.85
CA ASN A 10 26.17 -11.24 9.21
C ASN A 10 25.90 -12.42 10.16
N PRO A 11 24.67 -12.69 10.58
CA PRO A 11 24.37 -13.73 11.56
C PRO A 11 24.64 -15.15 11.05
N GLN A 12 24.80 -15.35 9.75
CA GLN A 12 25.07 -16.66 9.15
C GLN A 12 26.57 -16.91 8.95
N THR A 13 27.33 -15.89 8.57
CA THR A 13 28.77 -16.02 8.26
C THR A 13 29.69 -15.50 9.35
N GLY A 14 29.20 -14.61 10.24
CA GLY A 14 30.00 -13.91 11.24
C GLY A 14 30.88 -12.79 10.66
N GLU A 15 30.82 -12.53 9.36
CA GLU A 15 31.60 -11.49 8.69
C GLU A 15 30.95 -10.11 8.86
N PRO A 16 31.74 -9.01 8.83
CA PRO A 16 31.20 -7.65 8.85
C PRO A 16 30.30 -7.40 7.64
N LEU A 17 29.12 -6.77 7.90
CA LEU A 17 28.22 -6.32 6.84
C LEU A 17 28.90 -5.21 6.02
N SER A 18 28.69 -5.23 4.71
CA SER A 18 29.02 -4.14 3.80
C SER A 18 28.15 -2.90 4.09
N LEU A 19 28.57 -1.73 3.62
CA LEU A 19 27.77 -0.50 3.76
C LEU A 19 26.40 -0.65 3.11
N GLN A 20 26.30 -1.33 1.98
CA GLN A 20 25.03 -1.60 1.32
C GLN A 20 24.08 -2.43 2.19
N GLU A 21 24.56 -3.51 2.80
CA GLU A 21 23.75 -4.37 3.68
C GLU A 21 23.30 -3.63 4.93
N ILE A 22 24.14 -2.73 5.47
CA ILE A 22 23.80 -1.86 6.59
C ILE A 22 22.71 -0.87 6.16
N ASP A 23 22.84 -0.23 5.00
CA ASP A 23 21.84 0.69 4.46
C ASP A 23 20.49 -0.01 4.23
N GLU A 24 20.52 -1.22 3.67
CA GLU A 24 19.30 -2.02 3.48
C GLU A 24 18.66 -2.41 4.81
N MET A 25 19.45 -2.76 5.82
CA MET A 25 18.94 -3.11 7.16
C MET A 25 18.16 -1.95 7.78
N PHE A 26 18.70 -0.73 7.76
CA PHE A 26 18.01 0.44 8.29
C PHE A 26 16.85 0.91 7.40
N MET A 27 16.96 0.73 6.08
CA MET A 27 15.85 1.01 5.18
C MET A 27 14.67 0.03 5.40
N ARG A 28 14.91 -1.25 5.67
CA ARG A 28 13.86 -2.19 6.11
C ARG A 28 13.19 -1.72 7.38
N ARG A 29 13.94 -1.11 8.32
CA ARG A 29 13.34 -0.49 9.52
C ARG A 29 12.44 0.69 9.16
N CYS A 30 12.86 1.56 8.23
CA CYS A 30 12.00 2.63 7.71
C CYS A 30 10.69 2.08 7.12
N LEU A 31 10.76 1.02 6.31
CA LEU A 31 9.59 0.37 5.72
C LEU A 31 8.65 -0.25 6.78
N GLN A 32 9.20 -0.83 7.85
CA GLN A 32 8.39 -1.34 8.97
C GLN A 32 7.64 -0.21 9.68
N LEU A 33 8.32 0.90 9.98
CA LEU A 33 7.72 2.07 10.62
C LEU A 33 6.63 2.69 9.74
N ALA A 34 6.90 2.85 8.45
CA ALA A 34 5.98 3.45 7.48
C ALA A 34 4.62 2.72 7.43
N LYS A 35 4.61 1.39 7.55
CA LYS A 35 3.38 0.57 7.54
C LYS A 35 2.40 0.94 8.65
N ASN A 36 2.85 1.53 9.75
CA ASN A 36 1.99 2.00 10.83
C ASN A 36 1.11 3.19 10.40
N GLY A 37 1.51 3.94 9.37
CA GLY A 37 0.73 5.04 8.79
C GLY A 37 -0.42 4.62 7.87
N ARG A 38 -0.59 3.33 7.57
CA ARG A 38 -1.49 2.80 6.52
C ARG A 38 -2.92 3.33 6.57
N GLN A 39 -3.49 3.48 7.75
CA GLN A 39 -4.88 3.92 7.89
C GLN A 39 -5.07 5.44 7.95
N ASN A 40 -4.05 6.18 8.41
CA ASN A 40 -4.22 7.60 8.76
C ASN A 40 -3.33 8.56 7.95
N ALA A 41 -2.26 8.08 7.31
CA ALA A 41 -1.38 8.93 6.50
C ALA A 41 -2.09 9.49 5.26
N LYS A 42 -3.06 8.77 4.72
CA LYS A 42 -3.81 9.16 3.52
C LYS A 42 -4.40 10.58 3.61
N PRO A 43 -4.37 11.37 2.54
CA PRO A 43 -3.92 11.08 1.17
C PRO A 43 -2.40 11.15 0.96
N ASN A 44 -1.61 11.42 1.99
CA ASN A 44 -0.15 11.43 1.91
C ASN A 44 0.40 9.98 1.84
N PRO A 45 1.62 9.78 1.29
CA PRO A 45 2.25 8.48 1.24
C PRO A 45 2.64 7.98 2.64
N MET A 46 2.75 6.67 2.79
CA MET A 46 3.35 6.04 3.96
C MET A 46 4.86 6.23 3.90
N VAL A 47 5.43 6.95 4.87
CA VAL A 47 6.86 7.20 4.95
C VAL A 47 7.37 6.85 6.34
N GLY A 48 8.56 6.26 6.42
CA GLY A 48 9.29 6.01 7.65
C GLY A 48 10.68 6.59 7.59
N ALA A 49 11.20 7.02 8.71
CA ALA A 49 12.55 7.57 8.85
C ALA A 49 13.25 7.04 10.11
N VAL A 50 14.56 6.81 9.99
CA VAL A 50 15.43 6.34 11.07
C VAL A 50 16.70 7.16 11.08
N ILE A 51 17.15 7.60 12.26
CA ILE A 51 18.40 8.33 12.46
C ILE A 51 19.37 7.44 13.23
N VAL A 52 20.56 7.24 12.67
CA VAL A 52 21.57 6.30 13.15
C VAL A 52 22.86 7.05 13.44
N SER A 53 23.42 6.91 14.64
CA SER A 53 24.72 7.48 15.01
C SER A 53 25.87 6.84 14.24
N GLU A 54 27.05 7.47 14.24
CA GLU A 54 28.26 6.91 13.61
C GLU A 54 28.64 5.53 14.19
N GLU A 55 28.25 5.26 15.43
CA GLU A 55 28.48 3.98 16.12
C GLU A 55 27.43 2.90 15.73
N GLY A 56 26.44 3.22 14.87
CA GLY A 56 25.41 2.28 14.42
C GLY A 56 24.19 2.15 15.36
N ARG A 57 24.07 3.03 16.36
CA ARG A 57 22.91 3.05 17.27
C ARG A 57 21.78 3.89 16.66
N ILE A 58 20.57 3.36 16.65
CA ILE A 58 19.37 4.16 16.33
C ILE A 58 19.14 5.16 17.44
N ILE A 59 19.17 6.46 17.11
CA ILE A 59 18.97 7.57 18.04
C ILE A 59 17.64 8.30 17.80
N GLY A 60 16.97 8.06 16.67
CA GLY A 60 15.65 8.60 16.38
C GLY A 60 14.91 7.76 15.37
N GLU A 61 13.59 7.64 15.52
CA GLU A 61 12.69 6.91 14.61
C GLU A 61 11.38 7.68 14.47
N GLY A 62 10.80 7.61 13.28
CA GLY A 62 9.51 8.23 13.02
C GLY A 62 8.84 7.68 11.78
N TYR A 63 7.54 7.87 11.69
CA TYR A 63 6.76 7.61 10.48
C TYR A 63 5.69 8.70 10.34
N HIS A 64 5.12 8.84 9.14
CA HIS A 64 4.01 9.77 8.94
C HIS A 64 2.74 9.18 9.56
N VAL A 65 2.36 9.70 10.73
CA VAL A 65 1.28 9.15 11.56
C VAL A 65 -0.08 9.47 10.95
N ARG A 66 -0.31 10.74 10.59
CA ARG A 66 -1.60 11.24 10.08
C ARG A 66 -1.41 12.41 9.13
N CYS A 67 -2.25 12.45 8.09
CA CYS A 67 -2.28 13.60 7.17
C CYS A 67 -2.50 14.91 7.92
N GLY A 68 -1.67 15.91 7.61
CA GLY A 68 -1.68 17.24 8.24
C GLY A 68 -0.81 17.36 9.49
N GLU A 69 -0.25 16.27 10.00
CA GLU A 69 0.74 16.23 11.08
C GLU A 69 2.18 16.14 10.53
N GLY A 70 3.17 16.03 11.42
CA GLY A 70 4.58 15.91 11.07
C GLY A 70 4.89 14.74 10.13
N HIS A 71 5.74 14.97 9.15
CA HIS A 71 6.27 13.91 8.30
C HIS A 71 7.20 12.98 9.09
N ALA A 72 7.59 11.86 8.48
CA ALA A 72 8.43 10.84 9.12
C ALA A 72 9.74 11.43 9.67
N GLU A 73 10.39 12.30 8.90
CA GLU A 73 11.64 12.97 9.27
C GLU A 73 11.45 13.89 10.48
N VAL A 74 10.34 14.65 10.51
CA VAL A 74 10.00 15.52 11.64
C VAL A 74 9.84 14.70 12.91
N ASN A 75 9.11 13.57 12.82
CA ASN A 75 8.86 12.68 13.94
C ASN A 75 10.15 11.96 14.37
N ALA A 76 11.02 11.56 13.42
CA ALA A 76 12.31 10.95 13.71
C ALA A 76 13.24 11.92 14.47
N PHE A 77 13.36 13.18 14.04
CA PHE A 77 14.15 14.17 14.75
C PHE A 77 13.53 14.54 16.11
N ALA A 78 12.22 14.57 16.22
CA ALA A 78 11.53 14.85 17.48
C ALA A 78 11.71 13.72 18.53
N SER A 79 12.00 12.50 18.09
CA SER A 79 12.24 11.36 18.96
C SER A 79 13.68 11.25 19.46
N VAL A 80 14.61 12.04 18.91
CA VAL A 80 16.00 12.10 19.39
C VAL A 80 16.02 12.67 20.80
N LYS A 81 16.66 11.97 21.72
CA LYS A 81 16.78 12.42 23.11
C LYS A 81 17.78 13.58 23.21
N PRO A 82 17.59 14.51 24.17
CA PRO A 82 18.52 15.64 24.37
C PRO A 82 19.99 15.23 24.52
N GLU A 83 20.25 14.13 25.23
CA GLU A 83 21.59 13.58 25.39
C GLU A 83 22.25 13.08 24.11
N ASP A 84 21.46 12.76 23.06
CA ASP A 84 21.92 12.24 21.79
C ASP A 84 21.99 13.32 20.68
N GLU A 85 21.49 14.56 20.93
CA GLU A 85 21.48 15.61 19.90
C GLU A 85 22.88 15.94 19.37
N HIS A 86 23.91 15.84 20.20
CA HIS A 86 25.30 16.08 19.79
C HIS A 86 25.83 15.07 18.74
N LEU A 87 25.19 13.90 18.62
CA LEU A 87 25.57 12.85 17.65
C LEU A 87 25.03 13.13 16.24
N LEU A 88 24.07 14.05 16.08
CA LEU A 88 23.41 14.33 14.80
C LEU A 88 24.43 14.73 13.72
N SER A 89 25.45 15.52 14.05
CA SER A 89 26.45 15.99 13.08
C SER A 89 27.28 14.87 12.42
N GLN A 90 27.30 13.67 12.99
CA GLN A 90 27.94 12.50 12.43
C GLN A 90 26.94 11.37 12.08
N ALA A 91 25.64 11.62 12.27
CA ALA A 91 24.60 10.64 12.05
C ALA A 91 24.22 10.50 10.57
N THR A 92 23.64 9.35 10.23
CA THR A 92 22.97 9.10 8.95
C THR A 92 21.45 9.08 9.19
N ILE A 93 20.70 9.84 8.39
CA ILE A 93 19.25 9.69 8.31
C ILE A 93 18.86 8.79 7.13
N TYR A 94 18.02 7.81 7.38
CA TYR A 94 17.38 6.95 6.40
C TYR A 94 15.93 7.37 6.26
N VAL A 95 15.43 7.45 5.03
CA VAL A 95 14.04 7.78 4.75
C VAL A 95 13.54 6.99 3.54
N SER A 96 12.36 6.38 3.64
CA SER A 96 11.84 5.47 2.61
C SER A 96 11.40 6.18 1.33
N LEU A 97 11.20 7.50 1.36
CA LEU A 97 10.81 8.32 0.22
C LEU A 97 11.60 9.64 0.24
N GLU A 98 11.87 10.22 -0.93
CA GLU A 98 12.52 11.52 -1.09
C GLU A 98 11.95 12.56 -0.11
N PRO A 99 12.78 13.26 0.70
CA PRO A 99 12.34 14.35 1.56
C PRO A 99 11.72 15.49 0.76
N CYS A 100 10.53 15.93 1.17
CA CYS A 100 9.81 16.98 0.46
C CYS A 100 10.61 18.28 0.40
N SER A 101 10.49 19.01 -0.74
CA SER A 101 11.20 20.27 -1.01
C SER A 101 10.30 21.49 -1.12
N HIS A 102 8.97 21.30 -1.16
CA HIS A 102 8.00 22.39 -1.30
C HIS A 102 7.47 22.86 0.06
N TYR A 103 7.22 24.15 0.15
CA TYR A 103 6.58 24.75 1.31
C TYR A 103 5.08 24.44 1.28
N GLY A 104 4.63 23.72 2.30
CA GLY A 104 3.21 23.48 2.55
C GLY A 104 2.76 24.21 3.80
N LYS A 105 2.01 23.53 4.69
CA LYS A 105 1.67 24.02 6.03
C LYS A 105 2.87 24.10 6.96
N THR A 106 3.91 23.31 6.69
CA THR A 106 5.17 23.23 7.43
C THR A 106 6.34 23.41 6.48
N PRO A 107 7.53 23.84 7.00
CA PRO A 107 8.76 23.88 6.20
C PRO A 107 9.10 22.51 5.64
N PRO A 108 9.76 22.42 4.46
CA PRO A 108 10.12 21.16 3.83
C PRO A 108 11.06 20.31 4.68
N CYS A 109 10.92 18.98 4.58
CA CYS A 109 11.79 18.06 5.29
C CYS A 109 13.25 18.14 4.83
N ALA A 110 13.51 18.46 3.55
CA ALA A 110 14.87 18.71 3.06
C ALA A 110 15.54 19.87 3.83
N ASP A 111 14.81 20.95 4.13
CA ASP A 111 15.32 22.08 4.93
C ASP A 111 15.57 21.68 6.39
N LEU A 112 14.72 20.82 6.94
CA LEU A 112 14.90 20.29 8.29
C LEU A 112 16.20 19.46 8.37
N ILE A 113 16.42 18.55 7.43
CA ILE A 113 17.62 17.69 7.35
C ILE A 113 18.88 18.58 7.26
N VAL A 114 18.89 19.57 6.37
CA VAL A 114 20.00 20.54 6.22
C VAL A 114 20.26 21.27 7.54
N ARG A 115 19.21 21.81 8.16
CA ARG A 115 19.32 22.56 9.43
C ARG A 115 19.83 21.70 10.58
N LYS A 116 19.45 20.42 10.64
CA LYS A 116 19.91 19.45 11.66
C LYS A 116 21.36 19.00 11.41
N GLY A 117 21.90 19.20 10.22
CA GLY A 117 23.32 19.04 9.91
C GLY A 117 23.81 17.60 10.01
N VAL A 118 23.00 16.63 9.62
CA VAL A 118 23.42 15.22 9.57
C VAL A 118 24.52 15.02 8.53
N LYS A 119 25.37 14.03 8.71
CA LYS A 119 26.50 13.74 7.83
C LYS A 119 26.05 13.13 6.50
N ARG A 120 25.02 12.28 6.54
CA ARG A 120 24.56 11.50 5.38
C ARG A 120 23.03 11.35 5.39
N CYS A 121 22.44 11.33 4.20
CA CYS A 121 21.02 11.02 3.98
C CYS A 121 20.91 9.85 3.00
N VAL A 122 20.15 8.82 3.37
CA VAL A 122 19.89 7.64 2.55
C VAL A 122 18.40 7.59 2.22
N CYS A 123 18.07 7.68 0.92
CA CYS A 123 16.70 7.63 0.43
C CYS A 123 16.39 6.27 -0.20
N GLY A 124 15.20 5.70 0.10
CA GLY A 124 14.73 4.48 -0.51
C GLY A 124 14.38 4.70 -1.99
N CYS A 125 13.50 5.63 -2.30
CA CYS A 125 13.13 5.97 -3.67
C CYS A 125 12.94 7.48 -3.86
N VAL A 126 13.04 7.92 -5.12
CA VAL A 126 12.69 9.29 -5.54
C VAL A 126 11.16 9.42 -5.55
N ASP A 127 10.63 10.59 -5.20
CA ASP A 127 9.20 10.85 -5.33
C ASP A 127 8.81 10.87 -6.82
N PRO A 128 7.97 9.94 -7.30
CA PRO A 128 7.59 9.89 -8.71
C PRO A 128 6.69 11.04 -9.14
N PHE A 129 6.21 11.87 -8.21
CA PHE A 129 5.39 13.03 -8.53
C PHE A 129 6.25 14.15 -9.13
N ALA A 130 6.05 14.46 -10.41
CA ALA A 130 6.89 15.33 -11.23
C ALA A 130 7.17 16.74 -10.65
N LYS A 131 6.33 17.24 -9.73
CA LYS A 131 6.53 18.54 -9.06
C LYS A 131 7.62 18.52 -7.98
N VAL A 132 8.02 17.34 -7.51
CA VAL A 132 8.94 17.14 -6.38
C VAL A 132 10.22 16.43 -6.81
N GLN A 133 10.14 15.64 -7.85
CA GLN A 133 11.15 14.69 -8.32
C GLN A 133 12.59 15.21 -8.28
N GLY A 134 13.38 14.68 -7.38
CA GLY A 134 14.81 14.97 -7.22
C GLY A 134 15.18 16.27 -6.54
N ARG A 135 14.23 17.18 -6.29
CA ARG A 135 14.52 18.54 -5.75
C ARG A 135 14.93 18.50 -4.28
N GLY A 136 14.33 17.62 -3.48
CA GLY A 136 14.70 17.45 -2.08
C GLY A 136 16.10 16.87 -1.94
N ILE A 137 16.40 15.86 -2.73
CA ILE A 137 17.73 15.23 -2.81
C ILE A 137 18.78 16.24 -3.26
N GLN A 138 18.48 17.02 -4.33
CA GLN A 138 19.39 18.04 -4.84
C GLN A 138 19.72 19.09 -3.77
N LYS A 139 18.70 19.58 -3.07
CA LYS A 139 18.87 20.58 -2.00
C LYS A 139 19.75 20.10 -0.86
N ILE A 140 19.60 18.83 -0.46
CA ILE A 140 20.41 18.22 0.60
C ILE A 140 21.88 18.08 0.12
N ARG A 141 22.11 17.69 -1.15
CA ARG A 141 23.46 17.61 -1.76
C ARG A 141 24.13 18.99 -1.86
N GLU A 142 23.40 20.01 -2.27
CA GLU A 142 23.90 21.41 -2.38
C GLU A 142 24.33 21.96 -1.02
N ALA A 143 23.76 21.48 0.07
CA ALA A 143 24.16 21.81 1.44
C ALA A 143 25.41 21.03 1.92
N GLY A 144 26.02 20.19 1.07
CA GLY A 144 27.24 19.42 1.41
C GLY A 144 26.97 18.11 2.16
N ILE A 145 25.72 17.68 2.27
CA ILE A 145 25.37 16.39 2.88
C ILE A 145 25.49 15.27 1.85
N GLU A 146 26.16 14.18 2.21
CA GLU A 146 26.24 13.00 1.34
C GLU A 146 24.85 12.37 1.15
N VAL A 147 24.44 12.06 -0.10
CA VAL A 147 23.13 11.48 -0.40
C VAL A 147 23.26 10.22 -1.24
N THR A 148 22.82 9.09 -0.68
CA THR A 148 22.60 7.82 -1.38
C THR A 148 21.13 7.65 -1.71
N VAL A 149 20.79 7.14 -2.90
CA VAL A 149 19.41 6.96 -3.38
C VAL A 149 19.24 5.55 -3.96
N GLY A 150 18.06 4.98 -3.84
CA GLY A 150 17.70 3.70 -4.44
C GLY A 150 17.92 2.49 -3.54
N VAL A 151 18.08 2.69 -2.23
CA VAL A 151 18.21 1.59 -1.28
C VAL A 151 16.86 0.93 -1.03
N LEU A 152 16.72 -0.33 -1.45
CA LEU A 152 15.44 -1.08 -1.47
C LEU A 152 14.34 -0.31 -2.23
N GLU A 153 14.70 0.24 -3.40
CA GLU A 153 13.81 1.11 -4.18
C GLU A 153 12.51 0.39 -4.55
N ALA A 154 12.58 -0.87 -4.98
CA ALA A 154 11.41 -1.64 -5.37
C ALA A 154 10.42 -1.81 -4.20
N GLU A 155 10.91 -2.12 -3.00
CA GLU A 155 10.09 -2.28 -1.80
C GLU A 155 9.51 -0.93 -1.33
N CYS A 156 10.27 0.16 -1.50
CA CYS A 156 9.80 1.50 -1.18
C CYS A 156 8.67 1.96 -2.12
N LEU A 157 8.81 1.73 -3.43
CA LEU A 157 7.78 2.02 -4.43
C LEU A 157 6.54 1.15 -4.23
N GLU A 158 6.73 -0.15 -3.94
CA GLU A 158 5.63 -1.07 -3.63
C GLU A 158 4.81 -0.60 -2.42
N LEU A 159 5.46 -0.11 -1.37
CA LEU A 159 4.78 0.41 -0.19
C LEU A 159 3.83 1.56 -0.51
N ILE A 160 4.20 2.43 -1.44
CA ILE A 160 3.45 3.64 -1.81
C ILE A 160 2.72 3.53 -3.16
N LYS A 161 2.57 2.33 -3.73
CA LYS A 161 1.98 2.11 -5.07
C LYS A 161 0.60 2.74 -5.25
N ARG A 162 -0.23 2.75 -4.19
CA ARG A 162 -1.56 3.41 -4.21
C ARG A 162 -1.43 4.93 -4.37
N PHE A 163 -0.51 5.54 -3.64
CA PHE A 163 -0.19 6.96 -3.77
C PHE A 163 0.33 7.29 -5.17
N ILE A 164 1.21 6.45 -5.71
CA ILE A 164 1.75 6.61 -7.08
C ILE A 164 0.62 6.57 -8.09
N THR A 165 -0.19 5.50 -8.11
CA THR A 165 -1.31 5.35 -9.05
C THR A 165 -2.26 6.53 -8.99
N PHE A 166 -2.64 6.96 -7.80
CA PHE A 166 -3.55 8.08 -7.60
C PHE A 166 -3.00 9.39 -8.19
N ASN A 167 -1.72 9.69 -7.98
CA ASN A 167 -1.13 10.96 -8.42
C ASN A 167 -0.66 10.96 -9.88
N THR A 168 -0.30 9.80 -10.44
CA THR A 168 0.20 9.68 -11.82
C THR A 168 -0.89 9.33 -12.82
N HIS A 169 -1.81 8.41 -12.45
CA HIS A 169 -2.90 7.97 -13.34
C HIS A 169 -4.23 8.68 -13.07
N GLN A 170 -4.30 9.54 -12.04
CA GLN A 170 -5.51 10.31 -11.68
C GLN A 170 -6.74 9.43 -11.45
N ARG A 171 -6.53 8.27 -10.85
CA ARG A 171 -7.56 7.30 -10.46
C ARG A 171 -7.18 6.54 -9.19
N PRO A 172 -8.13 5.87 -8.51
CA PRO A 172 -7.80 4.92 -7.44
C PRO A 172 -6.92 3.77 -7.93
N TYR A 173 -6.13 3.22 -7.03
CA TYR A 173 -5.55 1.87 -7.16
C TYR A 173 -6.67 0.85 -6.99
N VAL A 174 -6.89 -0.02 -7.97
CA VAL A 174 -8.03 -0.93 -8.03
C VAL A 174 -7.60 -2.36 -7.74
N ILE A 175 -8.21 -2.96 -6.72
CA ILE A 175 -8.02 -4.36 -6.31
C ILE A 175 -9.29 -5.13 -6.68
N LEU A 176 -9.19 -6.10 -7.57
CA LEU A 176 -10.24 -7.06 -7.84
C LEU A 176 -10.09 -8.23 -6.87
N LYS A 177 -11.09 -8.48 -6.01
CA LYS A 177 -11.02 -9.55 -5.01
C LYS A 177 -12.26 -10.44 -5.08
N TRP A 178 -12.05 -11.74 -5.18
CA TRP A 178 -13.11 -12.72 -5.05
C TRP A 178 -12.65 -13.97 -4.33
N ALA A 179 -13.61 -14.76 -3.84
CA ALA A 179 -13.39 -16.11 -3.33
C ALA A 179 -14.12 -17.10 -4.25
N GLN A 180 -13.50 -18.25 -4.51
CA GLN A 180 -14.03 -19.29 -5.38
C GLN A 180 -13.77 -20.69 -4.82
N THR A 181 -14.58 -21.64 -5.25
CA THR A 181 -14.34 -23.06 -5.02
C THR A 181 -13.14 -23.55 -5.85
N ALA A 182 -12.61 -24.73 -5.53
CA ALA A 182 -11.51 -25.35 -6.29
C ALA A 182 -11.80 -25.52 -7.77
N ASN A 183 -13.06 -25.71 -8.15
CA ASN A 183 -13.52 -25.82 -9.54
C ASN A 183 -14.06 -24.50 -10.14
N GLY A 184 -13.82 -23.35 -9.49
CA GLY A 184 -14.00 -22.03 -10.07
C GLY A 184 -15.42 -21.45 -9.99
N PHE A 185 -16.23 -21.80 -9.00
CA PHE A 185 -17.55 -21.18 -8.76
C PHE A 185 -17.50 -20.20 -7.58
N LEU A 186 -18.31 -19.14 -7.65
CA LEU A 186 -18.47 -18.12 -6.60
C LEU A 186 -19.63 -18.43 -5.65
N ASP A 187 -20.58 -19.27 -6.06
CA ASP A 187 -21.78 -19.64 -5.32
C ASP A 187 -22.18 -21.08 -5.67
N ASN A 188 -23.21 -21.61 -5.00
CA ASN A 188 -23.79 -22.91 -5.30
C ASN A 188 -25.21 -22.72 -5.82
N ASN A 189 -25.47 -23.06 -7.09
CA ASN A 189 -26.79 -22.89 -7.72
C ASN A 189 -27.36 -21.48 -7.54
N TYR A 190 -26.52 -20.46 -7.70
CA TYR A 190 -26.87 -19.03 -7.53
C TYR A 190 -27.26 -18.65 -6.08
N GLN A 191 -26.93 -19.46 -5.11
CA GLN A 191 -27.09 -19.16 -3.69
C GLN A 191 -25.73 -18.97 -3.03
N GLY A 192 -25.64 -17.98 -2.15
CA GLY A 192 -24.42 -17.70 -1.41
C GLY A 192 -23.95 -18.91 -0.58
N MET A 193 -22.65 -19.15 -0.59
CA MET A 193 -22.01 -20.18 0.21
C MET A 193 -20.78 -19.66 0.92
N ALA A 194 -20.41 -20.31 2.03
CA ALA A 194 -19.19 -19.98 2.78
C ALA A 194 -17.97 -20.62 2.09
N ILE A 195 -17.21 -19.83 1.34
CA ILE A 195 -15.97 -20.25 0.66
C ILE A 195 -14.77 -19.98 1.58
N SER A 196 -14.74 -18.79 2.18
CA SER A 196 -13.65 -18.36 3.06
C SER A 196 -13.67 -19.04 4.42
N SER A 197 -12.51 -19.48 4.90
CA SER A 197 -12.32 -19.89 6.29
C SER A 197 -12.49 -18.70 7.25
N PRO A 198 -12.68 -18.92 8.56
CA PRO A 198 -12.72 -17.83 9.53
C PRO A 198 -11.47 -16.92 9.46
N PHE A 199 -10.30 -17.52 9.26
CA PHE A 199 -9.04 -16.76 9.16
C PHE A 199 -8.95 -15.93 7.87
N THR A 200 -9.25 -16.51 6.71
CA THR A 200 -9.20 -15.77 5.43
C THR A 200 -10.30 -14.72 5.33
N LYS A 201 -11.44 -14.94 6.01
CA LYS A 201 -12.47 -13.91 6.19
C LYS A 201 -11.94 -12.72 6.99
N MET A 202 -11.22 -12.96 8.08
CA MET A 202 -10.56 -11.92 8.86
C MET A 202 -9.55 -11.14 7.98
N LEU A 203 -8.77 -11.81 7.11
CA LEU A 203 -7.88 -11.15 6.15
C LEU A 203 -8.64 -10.29 5.13
N SER A 204 -9.85 -10.68 4.73
CA SER A 204 -10.72 -9.85 3.89
C SER A 204 -11.15 -8.57 4.63
N HIS A 205 -11.48 -8.65 5.92
CA HIS A 205 -11.77 -7.47 6.75
C HIS A 205 -10.54 -6.57 6.94
N LYS A 206 -9.34 -7.15 7.08
CA LYS A 206 -8.08 -6.39 7.06
C LYS A 206 -7.92 -5.63 5.76
N LEU A 207 -8.13 -6.29 4.60
CA LEU A 207 -8.05 -5.65 3.30
C LEU A 207 -9.02 -4.47 3.18
N ARG A 208 -10.25 -4.61 3.68
CA ARG A 208 -11.24 -3.51 3.73
C ARG A 208 -10.77 -2.35 4.59
N ALA A 209 -10.23 -2.61 5.79
CA ALA A 209 -9.71 -1.58 6.70
C ALA A 209 -8.54 -0.79 6.09
N GLU A 210 -7.80 -1.39 5.18
CA GLU A 210 -6.63 -0.80 4.52
C GLU A 210 -6.97 -0.04 3.22
N ASN A 211 -8.23 -0.05 2.76
CA ASN A 211 -8.66 0.60 1.53
C ASN A 211 -9.72 1.68 1.79
N ASP A 212 -9.89 2.60 0.82
CA ASP A 212 -10.75 3.77 1.01
C ASP A 212 -12.20 3.48 0.62
N ALA A 213 -12.40 2.65 -0.42
CA ALA A 213 -13.72 2.31 -0.92
C ALA A 213 -13.83 0.82 -1.28
N ILE A 214 -15.06 0.32 -1.25
CA ILE A 214 -15.44 -1.02 -1.67
C ILE A 214 -16.65 -0.97 -2.58
N LEU A 215 -16.61 -1.71 -3.68
CA LEU A 215 -17.61 -1.72 -4.74
C LEU A 215 -18.16 -3.12 -4.96
N VAL A 216 -19.47 -3.19 -5.11
CA VAL A 216 -20.19 -4.38 -5.60
C VAL A 216 -21.14 -4.01 -6.73
N GLY A 217 -21.52 -5.00 -7.55
CA GLY A 217 -22.59 -4.86 -8.51
C GLY A 217 -23.97 -4.99 -7.84
N ARG A 218 -25.02 -4.37 -8.43
CA ARG A 218 -26.40 -4.40 -7.93
C ARG A 218 -26.90 -5.81 -7.59
N ILE A 219 -26.68 -6.80 -8.49
CA ILE A 219 -27.17 -8.16 -8.26
C ILE A 219 -26.53 -8.80 -7.02
N THR A 220 -25.25 -8.58 -6.80
CA THR A 220 -24.55 -9.05 -5.59
C THR A 220 -25.09 -8.36 -4.36
N ASP A 221 -25.32 -7.06 -4.44
CA ASP A 221 -25.90 -6.30 -3.32
C ASP A 221 -27.30 -6.78 -2.93
N GLU A 222 -28.17 -6.98 -3.92
CA GLU A 222 -29.55 -7.45 -3.73
C GLU A 222 -29.64 -8.90 -3.20
N ARG A 223 -28.68 -9.76 -3.57
CA ARG A 223 -28.68 -11.18 -3.15
C ARG A 223 -28.03 -11.40 -1.78
N ASP A 224 -26.87 -10.79 -1.58
CA ASP A 224 -26.04 -11.09 -0.43
C ASP A 224 -26.34 -10.15 0.74
N HIS A 225 -26.98 -9.00 0.50
CA HIS A 225 -27.19 -7.94 1.50
C HIS A 225 -25.95 -7.65 2.35
N SER A 226 -24.77 -7.73 1.71
CA SER A 226 -23.48 -7.67 2.38
C SER A 226 -23.24 -6.27 2.96
N GLN A 227 -22.92 -6.22 4.24
CA GLN A 227 -22.60 -4.95 4.91
C GLN A 227 -21.30 -4.34 4.40
N LEU A 228 -20.35 -5.14 3.90
CA LEU A 228 -19.03 -4.75 3.36
C LEU A 228 -18.20 -3.92 4.35
N ASN A 229 -18.49 -4.03 5.63
CA ASN A 229 -17.84 -3.33 6.73
C ASN A 229 -16.62 -4.08 7.29
N VAL A 230 -15.96 -3.45 8.26
CA VAL A 230 -14.82 -3.99 9.01
C VAL A 230 -15.29 -4.39 10.41
N ARG A 231 -15.58 -5.69 10.63
CA ARG A 231 -16.03 -6.20 11.95
C ARG A 231 -15.05 -7.20 12.57
N ASP A 232 -14.29 -7.94 11.73
CA ASP A 232 -13.33 -8.96 12.17
C ASP A 232 -11.88 -8.44 12.12
N TRP A 233 -11.67 -7.11 12.03
CA TRP A 233 -10.39 -6.43 12.06
C TRP A 233 -10.53 -5.02 12.66
N SER A 234 -9.42 -4.46 13.15
CA SER A 234 -9.39 -3.07 13.62
C SER A 234 -9.19 -2.09 12.46
N GLY A 235 -10.04 -1.08 12.35
CA GLY A 235 -9.93 -0.06 11.33
C GLY A 235 -11.25 0.63 11.03
N LYS A 236 -11.24 1.53 10.03
CA LYS A 236 -12.44 2.22 9.55
C LYS A 236 -13.09 1.43 8.43
N ASP A 237 -14.42 1.53 8.35
CA ASP A 237 -15.15 1.01 7.21
C ASP A 237 -14.75 1.74 5.92
N PRO A 238 -14.56 1.03 4.79
CA PRO A 238 -14.42 1.66 3.49
C PRO A 238 -15.76 2.29 3.06
N MET A 239 -15.67 3.31 2.21
CA MET A 239 -16.86 3.87 1.53
C MET A 239 -17.55 2.77 0.72
N ARG A 240 -18.79 2.41 1.10
CA ARG A 240 -19.58 1.39 0.41
C ARG A 240 -20.20 1.94 -0.86
N LEU A 241 -19.97 1.28 -1.98
CA LEU A 241 -20.43 1.70 -3.30
C LEU A 241 -21.14 0.54 -4.02
N VAL A 242 -22.20 0.86 -4.74
CA VAL A 242 -22.93 -0.11 -5.55
C VAL A 242 -23.05 0.42 -6.98
N ILE A 243 -22.69 -0.38 -7.98
CA ILE A 243 -22.99 -0.05 -9.38
C ILE A 243 -24.44 -0.42 -9.66
N ASP A 244 -25.31 0.58 -9.63
CA ASP A 244 -26.71 0.46 -9.99
C ASP A 244 -27.13 1.64 -10.89
N ARG A 245 -27.79 1.34 -12.01
CA ARG A 245 -28.31 2.37 -12.92
C ARG A 245 -29.58 3.05 -12.43
N HIS A 246 -30.30 2.42 -11.50
CA HIS A 246 -31.56 2.92 -10.96
C HIS A 246 -31.38 3.68 -9.66
N HIS A 247 -30.33 3.35 -8.89
CA HIS A 247 -30.00 4.00 -7.63
C HIS A 247 -28.50 4.32 -7.60
N PRO A 248 -28.04 5.30 -8.40
CA PRO A 248 -26.62 5.57 -8.53
C PRO A 248 -26.04 6.13 -7.23
N CYS A 249 -25.05 5.44 -6.67
CA CYS A 249 -24.18 5.99 -5.61
C CYS A 249 -23.26 7.08 -6.13
N PHE A 250 -23.23 7.29 -7.45
CA PHE A 250 -22.35 8.22 -8.14
C PHE A 250 -23.18 9.25 -8.88
N GLU A 251 -22.96 10.52 -8.62
CA GLU A 251 -23.58 11.60 -9.38
C GLU A 251 -22.94 11.71 -10.78
N GLY A 252 -23.78 11.88 -11.80
CA GLY A 252 -23.34 12.21 -13.16
C GLY A 252 -22.85 11.04 -14.02
N LEU A 253 -23.03 9.78 -13.61
CA LEU A 253 -22.73 8.64 -14.46
C LEU A 253 -23.74 8.48 -15.59
N ASP A 254 -23.24 8.43 -16.83
CA ASP A 254 -24.06 8.24 -18.02
C ASP A 254 -24.02 6.78 -18.49
N PHE A 255 -24.98 5.98 -18.02
CA PHE A 255 -25.08 4.55 -18.36
C PHE A 255 -25.43 4.28 -19.84
N SER A 256 -25.78 5.30 -20.64
CA SER A 256 -26.03 5.15 -22.08
C SER A 256 -24.74 4.95 -22.90
N LYS A 257 -23.58 5.37 -22.35
CA LYS A 257 -22.28 5.33 -23.03
C LYS A 257 -21.54 3.99 -23.01
N GLY A 258 -22.16 2.96 -22.44
CA GLY A 258 -21.56 1.64 -22.35
C GLY A 258 -20.65 1.45 -21.11
N LYS A 259 -20.35 0.19 -20.80
CA LYS A 259 -19.71 -0.21 -19.54
C LYS A 259 -18.35 0.45 -19.29
N GLU A 260 -17.49 0.48 -20.31
CA GLU A 260 -16.13 1.01 -20.19
C GLU A 260 -16.13 2.50 -19.85
N GLU A 261 -16.98 3.28 -20.54
CA GLU A 261 -17.06 4.72 -20.31
C GLU A 261 -17.65 5.03 -18.92
N VAL A 262 -18.65 4.26 -18.46
CA VAL A 262 -19.20 4.39 -17.10
C VAL A 262 -18.13 4.11 -16.06
N LEU A 263 -17.29 3.08 -16.25
CA LEU A 263 -16.18 2.81 -15.33
C LEU A 263 -15.14 3.93 -15.32
N LYS A 264 -14.80 4.54 -16.47
CA LYS A 264 -13.90 5.69 -16.53
C LYS A 264 -14.47 6.90 -15.78
N GLN A 265 -15.73 7.22 -15.97
CA GLN A 265 -16.42 8.28 -15.24
C GLN A 265 -16.42 8.02 -13.74
N MET A 266 -16.65 6.78 -13.32
CA MET A 266 -16.57 6.37 -11.92
C MET A 266 -15.16 6.55 -11.35
N MET A 267 -14.11 6.16 -12.08
CA MET A 267 -12.72 6.37 -11.65
C MET A 267 -12.42 7.87 -11.46
N GLN A 268 -12.88 8.72 -12.38
CA GLN A 268 -12.72 10.16 -12.28
C GLN A 268 -13.49 10.75 -11.08
N TYR A 269 -14.72 10.28 -10.83
CA TYR A 269 -15.49 10.68 -9.66
C TYR A 269 -14.74 10.34 -8.36
N LEU A 270 -14.23 9.11 -8.24
CA LEU A 270 -13.47 8.67 -7.07
C LEU A 270 -12.17 9.47 -6.88
N TYR A 271 -11.46 9.77 -7.97
CA TYR A 271 -10.28 10.62 -7.94
C TYR A 271 -10.61 12.04 -7.41
N ASN A 272 -11.66 12.66 -7.93
CA ASN A 272 -12.10 13.99 -7.50
C ASN A 272 -12.49 14.01 -6.01
N ASN A 273 -13.04 12.91 -5.49
CA ASN A 273 -13.39 12.72 -4.08
C ASN A 273 -12.23 12.20 -3.21
N LYS A 274 -10.98 12.20 -3.72
CA LYS A 274 -9.75 11.82 -3.00
C LYS A 274 -9.72 10.36 -2.52
N VAL A 275 -10.45 9.48 -3.18
CA VAL A 275 -10.41 8.04 -2.95
C VAL A 275 -9.17 7.46 -3.65
N GLN A 276 -8.19 7.02 -2.88
CA GLN A 276 -6.91 6.53 -3.42
C GLN A 276 -6.92 5.03 -3.74
N SER A 277 -7.83 4.27 -3.16
CA SER A 277 -7.91 2.82 -3.35
C SER A 277 -9.34 2.33 -3.37
N LEU A 278 -9.61 1.36 -4.24
CA LEU A 278 -10.90 0.74 -4.45
C LEU A 278 -10.75 -0.78 -4.44
N ILE A 279 -11.55 -1.46 -3.61
CA ILE A 279 -11.73 -2.91 -3.71
C ILE A 279 -13.02 -3.16 -4.50
N VAL A 280 -12.95 -4.06 -5.48
CA VAL A 280 -14.13 -4.60 -6.17
C VAL A 280 -14.34 -6.02 -5.66
N GLU A 281 -15.43 -6.25 -4.94
CA GLU A 281 -15.72 -7.56 -4.31
C GLU A 281 -16.93 -8.28 -4.93
N GLY A 282 -17.59 -7.71 -5.91
CA GLY A 282 -18.87 -8.27 -6.27
C GLY A 282 -19.17 -8.50 -7.73
N GLY A 283 -19.65 -9.76 -7.95
CA GLY A 283 -20.23 -10.29 -9.16
C GLY A 283 -19.25 -10.46 -10.33
N THR A 284 -19.29 -11.64 -10.98
CA THR A 284 -18.44 -11.94 -12.17
C THR A 284 -18.56 -10.86 -13.25
N ILE A 285 -19.77 -10.35 -13.52
CA ILE A 285 -20.00 -9.33 -14.54
C ILE A 285 -19.25 -8.03 -14.21
N THR A 286 -19.24 -7.62 -12.94
CA THR A 286 -18.54 -6.42 -12.50
C THR A 286 -17.03 -6.60 -12.60
N HIS A 287 -16.49 -7.70 -12.10
CA HIS A 287 -15.07 -8.02 -12.23
C HIS A 287 -14.63 -8.07 -13.68
N GLN A 288 -15.41 -8.77 -14.53
CA GLN A 288 -15.08 -8.89 -15.95
C GLN A 288 -15.08 -7.53 -16.65
N ALA A 289 -16.01 -6.64 -16.30
CA ALA A 289 -16.03 -5.28 -16.87
C ALA A 289 -14.75 -4.48 -16.52
N PHE A 290 -14.23 -4.61 -15.29
CA PHE A 290 -12.96 -4.00 -14.91
C PHE A 290 -11.77 -4.64 -15.63
N LEU A 291 -11.77 -5.96 -15.77
CA LEU A 291 -10.73 -6.70 -16.50
C LEU A 291 -10.69 -6.28 -17.97
N ASP A 292 -11.84 -6.27 -18.64
CA ASP A 292 -11.98 -5.92 -20.05
C ASP A 292 -11.59 -4.46 -20.33
N ALA A 293 -11.98 -3.54 -19.43
CA ALA A 293 -11.62 -2.12 -19.51
C ALA A 293 -10.15 -1.84 -19.14
N GLY A 294 -9.44 -2.83 -18.62
CA GLY A 294 -8.09 -2.63 -18.14
C GLY A 294 -8.00 -1.67 -16.94
N LEU A 295 -9.03 -1.52 -16.13
CA LEU A 295 -9.10 -0.62 -14.98
C LEU A 295 -8.88 -1.38 -13.66
N TRP A 296 -7.73 -2.02 -13.54
CA TRP A 296 -7.32 -2.76 -12.35
C TRP A 296 -5.79 -2.73 -12.21
N ASP A 297 -5.29 -2.90 -10.99
CA ASP A 297 -3.87 -2.93 -10.64
C ASP A 297 -3.47 -4.24 -9.97
N GLU A 298 -4.35 -4.80 -9.14
CA GLU A 298 -4.13 -6.02 -8.38
C GLU A 298 -5.34 -6.95 -8.48
N ILE A 299 -5.10 -8.25 -8.59
CA ILE A 299 -6.14 -9.27 -8.52
C ILE A 299 -5.81 -10.19 -7.34
N ARG A 300 -6.75 -10.36 -6.42
CA ARG A 300 -6.64 -11.22 -5.26
C ARG A 300 -7.70 -12.31 -5.30
N VAL A 301 -7.28 -13.54 -5.55
CA VAL A 301 -8.14 -14.71 -5.65
C VAL A 301 -7.94 -15.61 -4.45
N GLU A 302 -9.00 -15.83 -3.70
CA GLU A 302 -9.06 -16.85 -2.67
C GLU A 302 -9.69 -18.11 -3.27
N THR A 303 -9.03 -19.26 -3.16
CA THR A 303 -9.54 -20.56 -3.61
C THR A 303 -9.65 -21.52 -2.44
N SER A 304 -10.85 -22.03 -2.16
CA SER A 304 -11.04 -23.09 -1.18
C SER A 304 -10.57 -24.41 -1.76
N LEU A 305 -9.75 -25.12 -0.99
CA LEU A 305 -9.26 -26.47 -1.31
C LEU A 305 -10.14 -27.57 -0.70
N SER A 306 -11.25 -27.21 -0.06
CA SER A 306 -12.15 -28.21 0.56
C SER A 306 -12.62 -29.22 -0.50
N THR A 307 -12.34 -30.48 -0.22
CA THR A 307 -12.70 -31.63 -1.07
C THR A 307 -13.95 -32.35 -0.55
N ASP A 308 -14.64 -31.79 0.43
CA ASP A 308 -15.86 -32.39 0.95
C ASP A 308 -16.87 -32.56 -0.18
N VAL A 309 -17.27 -33.78 -0.40
CA VAL A 309 -18.18 -34.18 -1.50
C VAL A 309 -19.51 -33.41 -1.45
N GLU A 310 -19.92 -32.98 -0.27
CA GLU A 310 -21.09 -32.13 -0.07
C GLU A 310 -20.90 -30.68 -0.59
N ASN A 311 -19.65 -30.27 -0.84
CA ASN A 311 -19.27 -28.92 -1.32
C ASN A 311 -18.80 -28.90 -2.77
N VAL A 312 -18.91 -30.00 -3.51
CA VAL A 312 -18.61 -30.02 -4.95
C VAL A 312 -19.72 -29.31 -5.69
N VAL A 313 -19.49 -28.03 -5.96
CA VAL A 313 -20.42 -27.20 -6.75
C VAL A 313 -20.40 -27.68 -8.20
N THR A 314 -21.56 -28.09 -8.72
CA THR A 314 -21.71 -28.55 -10.12
C THR A 314 -22.35 -27.49 -11.01
N ALA A 315 -23.00 -26.49 -10.41
CA ALA A 315 -23.64 -25.38 -11.11
C ALA A 315 -23.61 -24.11 -10.25
N GLY A 316 -23.54 -22.95 -10.88
CA GLY A 316 -23.51 -21.63 -10.19
C GLY A 316 -22.85 -20.57 -11.04
N THR A 317 -22.53 -19.45 -10.40
CA THR A 317 -21.82 -18.33 -11.01
C THR A 317 -20.34 -18.67 -11.17
N SER A 318 -19.86 -18.76 -12.40
CA SER A 318 -18.43 -18.98 -12.68
C SER A 318 -17.59 -17.77 -12.22
N ALA A 319 -16.38 -18.05 -11.72
CA ALA A 319 -15.41 -17.01 -11.43
C ALA A 319 -15.00 -16.22 -12.67
N PRO A 320 -14.52 -14.98 -12.53
CA PRO A 320 -13.96 -14.19 -13.62
C PRO A 320 -12.77 -14.91 -14.28
N LYS A 321 -12.60 -14.70 -15.59
CA LYS A 321 -11.44 -15.25 -16.31
C LYS A 321 -10.22 -14.36 -16.08
N LEU A 322 -9.16 -14.95 -15.52
CA LEU A 322 -7.90 -14.24 -15.35
C LEU A 322 -7.29 -13.85 -16.71
N PRO A 323 -6.73 -12.64 -16.85
CA PRO A 323 -6.00 -12.22 -18.04
C PRO A 323 -4.73 -13.05 -18.26
N HIS A 324 -4.22 -13.10 -19.48
CA HIS A 324 -2.99 -13.85 -19.80
C HIS A 324 -1.71 -13.12 -19.39
N ASN A 325 -1.73 -11.78 -19.34
CA ASN A 325 -0.57 -10.91 -19.05
C ASN A 325 -0.52 -10.51 -17.57
N ILE A 326 -0.51 -11.51 -16.70
CA ILE A 326 -0.42 -11.31 -15.25
C ILE A 326 0.79 -12.04 -14.67
N ARG A 327 1.31 -11.52 -13.57
CA ARG A 327 2.37 -12.12 -12.78
C ARG A 327 1.85 -12.48 -11.40
N LEU A 328 2.08 -13.72 -10.96
CA LEU A 328 1.83 -14.12 -9.57
C LEU A 328 2.86 -13.42 -8.67
N VAL A 329 2.40 -12.62 -7.72
CA VAL A 329 3.23 -11.86 -6.77
C VAL A 329 3.30 -12.53 -5.42
N SER A 330 2.17 -13.15 -4.99
CA SER A 330 2.06 -13.83 -3.71
C SER A 330 1.19 -15.07 -3.84
N HIS A 331 1.61 -16.14 -3.16
CA HIS A 331 0.89 -17.40 -2.99
C HIS A 331 0.92 -17.76 -1.51
N GLU A 332 -0.21 -17.68 -0.85
CA GLU A 332 -0.33 -17.88 0.60
C GLU A 332 -1.41 -18.92 0.90
N ALA A 333 -1.05 -19.95 1.68
CA ALA A 333 -1.97 -21.00 2.08
C ALA A 333 -2.39 -20.83 3.56
N TYR A 334 -3.71 -20.86 3.81
CA TYR A 334 -4.30 -20.65 5.13
C TYR A 334 -5.53 -21.56 5.33
N ASP A 335 -5.51 -22.44 6.32
CA ASP A 335 -6.68 -23.22 6.78
C ASP A 335 -7.52 -23.86 5.66
N GLY A 336 -6.85 -24.50 4.69
CA GLY A 336 -7.50 -25.14 3.55
C GLY A 336 -7.90 -24.19 2.41
N ASN A 337 -7.52 -22.92 2.49
CA ASN A 337 -7.68 -21.94 1.41
C ASN A 337 -6.33 -21.43 0.90
N ILE A 338 -6.25 -21.13 -0.38
CA ILE A 338 -5.11 -20.46 -1.00
C ILE A 338 -5.53 -19.07 -1.43
N ILE A 339 -4.70 -18.07 -1.10
CA ILE A 339 -4.86 -16.71 -1.61
C ILE A 339 -3.71 -16.42 -2.58
N ASN A 340 -4.06 -16.23 -3.84
CA ASN A 340 -3.13 -15.80 -4.88
C ASN A 340 -3.32 -14.31 -5.16
N THR A 341 -2.22 -13.57 -5.20
CA THR A 341 -2.21 -12.17 -5.61
C THR A 341 -1.46 -12.03 -6.91
N TYR A 342 -2.06 -11.34 -7.86
CA TYR A 342 -1.50 -11.10 -9.19
C TYR A 342 -1.45 -9.60 -9.47
N GLU A 343 -0.45 -9.20 -10.25
CA GLU A 343 -0.30 -7.87 -10.84
C GLU A 343 -0.11 -7.99 -12.36
N ARG A 344 -0.20 -6.86 -13.06
CA ARG A 344 0.14 -6.83 -14.49
C ARG A 344 1.62 -7.11 -14.70
N GLN A 345 1.93 -7.75 -15.83
CA GLN A 345 3.31 -7.86 -16.33
C GLN A 345 3.77 -6.54 -16.93
#